data_41144beb0c85a942cf5f462ba9c538f4
#
_entry.id   41144beb0c85a942cf5f462ba9c538f4
#
_cell.length_a   1.000
_cell.length_b   1.000
_cell.length_c   1.000
_cell.angle_alpha   90.00
_cell.angle_beta   90.00
_cell.angle_gamma   90.00
#
_symmetry.space_group_name_H-M   'P 1'
#
loop_
_entity.id
_entity.type
_entity.pdbx_description
1 polymer ?
#
loop_
_entity_poly.entity_id
_entity_poly.type
_entity_poly.pdbx_seq_one_letter_code
_entity_poly.pdbx_strand_id
1 'polypeptide(L)'
;LCRSEHLNYVRVREWFDVHRQLRSLVKTKDSSGTGTADPDAIHRALLSGLLSQIGILDERQTGKGVDPKKKRMAEYRGARGIRFSIFPGSALRKKAPQAVMAAEIVETSRTYARTVAAIDP
;
A
#
# COMPACT_ATOMS: atom_id res chain seq x y z
N LEU A 1 -3.34 24.09 14.00
CA LEU A 1 -2.70 22.86 13.52
C LEU A 1 -3.13 22.53 12.09
N CYS A 2 -4.42 22.27 11.78
CA CYS A 2 -4.82 21.87 10.44
C CYS A 2 -4.43 22.89 9.35
N ARG A 3 -4.52 24.18 9.62
CA ARG A 3 -4.13 25.23 8.66
C ARG A 3 -2.61 25.31 8.48
N SER A 4 -1.83 25.17 9.56
CA SER A 4 -0.37 25.22 9.50
C SER A 4 0.24 23.98 8.83
N GLU A 5 -0.44 22.83 8.95
CA GLU A 5 0.01 21.54 8.41
C GLU A 5 -0.68 21.17 7.09
N HIS A 6 -1.40 22.09 6.48
CA HIS A 6 -2.15 21.87 5.22
C HIS A 6 -3.13 20.69 5.27
N LEU A 7 -3.68 20.38 6.46
CA LEU A 7 -4.62 19.29 6.66
C LEU A 7 -6.06 19.77 6.46
N ASN A 8 -6.88 18.95 5.81
CA ASN A 8 -8.31 19.19 5.72
C ASN A 8 -8.98 18.91 7.06
N TYR A 9 -9.51 19.95 7.71
CA TYR A 9 -10.12 19.87 9.04
C TYR A 9 -11.27 18.84 9.11
N VAL A 10 -12.14 18.80 8.10
CA VAL A 10 -13.27 17.87 8.07
C VAL A 10 -12.77 16.43 8.02
N ARG A 11 -11.78 16.13 7.17
CA ARG A 11 -11.19 14.78 7.07
C ARG A 11 -10.49 14.34 8.34
N VAL A 12 -9.78 15.25 9.00
CA VAL A 12 -9.14 14.96 10.28
C VAL A 12 -10.19 14.65 11.35
N ARG A 13 -11.31 15.39 11.38
CA ARG A 13 -12.41 15.14 12.30
C ARG A 13 -13.07 13.79 12.04
N GLU A 14 -13.41 13.48 10.79
CA GLU A 14 -13.94 12.18 10.39
C GLU A 14 -13.02 11.04 10.82
N TRP A 15 -11.71 11.20 10.64
CA TRP A 15 -10.74 10.22 11.08
C TRP A 15 -10.76 9.97 12.59
N PHE A 16 -10.84 11.04 13.40
CA PHE A 16 -10.99 10.90 14.85
C PHE A 16 -12.29 10.21 15.26
N ASP A 17 -13.38 10.49 14.56
CA ASP A 17 -14.67 9.87 14.85
C ASP A 17 -14.66 8.38 14.52
N VAL A 18 -14.11 7.99 13.37
CA VAL A 18 -13.92 6.57 12.98
C VAL A 18 -13.00 5.86 13.98
N HIS A 19 -11.87 6.47 14.36
CA HIS A 19 -10.96 5.90 15.35
C HIS A 19 -11.68 5.64 16.68
N ARG A 20 -12.49 6.60 17.16
CA ARG A 20 -13.26 6.45 18.39
C ARG A 20 -14.27 5.30 18.30
N GLN A 21 -14.98 5.19 17.18
CA GLN A 21 -15.94 4.11 16.93
C GLN A 21 -15.25 2.75 16.94
N LEU A 22 -14.15 2.61 16.19
CA LEU A 22 -13.37 1.37 16.15
C LEU A 22 -12.84 0.99 17.54
N ARG A 23 -12.32 1.96 18.30
CA ARG A 23 -11.84 1.73 19.67
C ARG A 23 -12.95 1.28 20.63
N SER A 24 -14.18 1.73 20.43
CA SER A 24 -15.31 1.28 21.24
C SER A 24 -15.76 -0.15 20.92
N LEU A 25 -15.58 -0.59 19.67
CA LEU A 25 -15.92 -1.94 19.22
C LEU A 25 -14.85 -2.96 19.61
N VAL A 26 -13.60 -2.58 19.52
CA VAL A 26 -12.45 -3.44 19.87
C VAL A 26 -12.17 -3.26 21.36
N LYS A 27 -12.61 -4.22 22.19
CA LYS A 27 -12.25 -4.28 23.61
C LYS A 27 -10.77 -4.68 23.75
N THR A 28 -9.87 -3.83 23.29
CA THR A 28 -8.45 -4.03 23.55
C THR A 28 -8.16 -3.61 24.98
N LYS A 29 -7.57 -4.51 25.76
CA LYS A 29 -6.82 -4.08 26.96
C LYS A 29 -5.77 -3.10 26.44
N ASP A 30 -5.74 -1.90 27.00
CA ASP A 30 -4.70 -0.92 26.69
C ASP A 30 -3.35 -1.58 27.02
N SER A 31 -2.74 -2.20 26.04
CA SER A 31 -1.34 -2.58 26.12
C SER A 31 -0.57 -1.27 25.99
N SER A 32 -0.25 -0.68 27.11
CA SER A 32 0.66 0.45 27.22
C SER A 32 2.08 0.00 26.89
N GLY A 33 2.23 -0.60 25.71
CA GLY A 33 3.53 -0.92 25.15
C GLY A 33 4.19 0.40 24.73
N THR A 34 5.17 0.83 25.48
CA THR A 34 6.03 1.99 25.20
C THR A 34 7.04 1.70 24.08
N GLY A 35 6.91 0.58 23.36
CA GLY A 35 7.79 0.20 22.27
C GLY A 35 7.38 0.81 20.93
N THR A 36 8.36 1.14 20.10
CA THR A 36 8.14 1.43 18.68
C THR A 36 7.50 0.22 18.02
N ALA A 37 6.34 0.42 17.39
CA ALA A 37 5.66 -0.65 16.68
C ALA A 37 6.54 -1.15 15.53
N ASP A 38 6.68 -2.49 15.41
CA ASP A 38 7.36 -3.11 14.30
C ASP A 38 6.59 -2.82 12.98
N PRO A 39 7.22 -2.17 11.98
CA PRO A 39 6.56 -1.87 10.71
C PRO A 39 6.01 -3.11 10.01
N ASP A 40 6.70 -4.25 10.09
CA ASP A 40 6.28 -5.49 9.45
C ASP A 40 5.06 -6.10 10.15
N ALA A 41 4.96 -5.97 11.48
CA ALA A 41 3.77 -6.36 12.22
C ALA A 41 2.56 -5.50 11.84
N ILE A 42 2.75 -4.19 11.63
CA ILE A 42 1.71 -3.28 11.15
C ILE A 42 1.27 -3.69 9.74
N HIS A 43 2.22 -3.94 8.83
CA HIS A 43 1.91 -4.36 7.47
C HIS A 43 1.15 -5.69 7.44
N ARG A 44 1.54 -6.68 8.26
CA ARG A 44 0.81 -7.96 8.39
C ARG A 44 -0.61 -7.77 8.92
N ALA A 45 -0.80 -6.91 9.91
CA ALA A 45 -2.13 -6.60 10.44
C ALA A 45 -3.03 -5.94 9.38
N LEU A 46 -2.50 -4.99 8.60
CA LEU A 46 -3.22 -4.36 7.50
C LEU A 46 -3.51 -5.35 6.37
N LEU A 47 -2.58 -6.24 6.07
CA LEU A 47 -2.70 -7.23 5.01
C LEU A 47 -3.93 -8.12 5.19
N SER A 48 -4.29 -8.47 6.44
CA SER A 48 -5.47 -9.28 6.72
C SER A 48 -6.78 -8.68 6.18
N GLY A 49 -6.86 -7.35 6.07
CA GLY A 49 -7.99 -6.62 5.48
C GLY A 49 -7.82 -6.26 4.00
N LEU A 50 -6.62 -6.46 3.43
CA LEU A 50 -6.25 -6.01 2.09
C LEU A 50 -5.84 -7.16 1.15
N LEU A 51 -6.27 -8.40 1.43
CA LEU A 51 -5.89 -9.59 0.67
C LEU A 51 -6.18 -9.49 -0.84
N SER A 52 -7.22 -8.76 -1.22
CA SER A 52 -7.55 -8.52 -2.64
C SER A 52 -6.64 -7.49 -3.32
N GLN A 53 -5.80 -6.80 -2.57
CA GLN A 53 -4.93 -5.72 -3.06
C GLN A 53 -3.45 -6.08 -3.00
N ILE A 54 -3.17 -7.38 -3.00
CA ILE A 54 -1.81 -7.92 -3.13
C ILE A 54 -1.43 -8.01 -4.60
N GLY A 55 -0.18 -7.73 -4.91
CA GLY A 55 0.40 -7.94 -6.23
C GLY A 55 1.74 -8.63 -6.17
N ILE A 56 1.91 -9.59 -7.06
CA ILE A 56 3.17 -10.30 -7.27
C ILE A 56 3.82 -9.78 -8.54
N LEU A 57 5.11 -9.50 -8.49
CA LEU A 57 5.89 -9.03 -9.64
C LEU A 57 5.80 -10.02 -10.81
N ASP A 58 5.42 -9.54 -11.98
CA ASP A 58 5.39 -10.36 -13.19
C ASP A 58 6.78 -10.37 -13.86
N GLU A 59 7.58 -11.37 -13.53
CA GLU A 59 8.94 -11.55 -14.03
C GLU A 59 9.01 -11.79 -15.54
N ARG A 60 7.90 -12.17 -16.20
CA ARG A 60 7.86 -12.40 -17.64
C ARG A 60 8.16 -11.15 -18.44
N GLN A 61 8.01 -9.98 -17.87
CA GLN A 61 8.32 -8.71 -18.53
C GLN A 61 9.77 -8.23 -18.31
N THR A 62 10.52 -8.88 -17.43
CA THR A 62 11.96 -8.64 -17.22
C THR A 62 12.85 -9.57 -18.06
N GLY A 63 12.27 -10.44 -18.87
CA GLY A 63 12.94 -11.47 -19.68
C GLY A 63 13.83 -10.89 -20.78
N LYS A 64 14.88 -11.67 -21.11
CA LYS A 64 15.85 -11.45 -22.17
C LYS A 64 15.17 -11.05 -23.49
N GLY A 65 15.46 -9.86 -24.00
CA GLY A 65 14.95 -9.37 -25.31
C GLY A 65 14.31 -7.99 -25.28
N VAL A 66 14.26 -7.33 -24.15
CA VAL A 66 13.71 -5.97 -24.03
C VAL A 66 14.83 -4.96 -24.27
N ASP A 67 14.63 -4.09 -25.24
CA ASP A 67 15.49 -2.96 -25.58
C ASP A 67 15.88 -2.18 -24.28
N PRO A 68 17.18 -2.10 -23.92
CA PRO A 68 17.61 -1.48 -22.67
C PRO A 68 17.23 0.01 -22.57
N LYS A 69 16.85 0.64 -23.67
CA LYS A 69 16.39 2.03 -23.70
C LYS A 69 14.90 2.19 -23.30
N LYS A 70 14.09 1.13 -23.34
CA LYS A 70 12.71 1.15 -22.85
C LYS A 70 12.66 0.54 -21.45
N LYS A 71 13.01 1.33 -20.44
CA LYS A 71 12.85 0.98 -19.03
C LYS A 71 11.35 0.82 -18.74
N ARG A 72 10.81 -0.39 -19.02
CA ARG A 72 9.41 -0.70 -18.73
C ARG A 72 9.20 -0.62 -17.22
N MET A 73 8.06 -0.06 -16.83
CA MET A 73 7.67 -0.06 -15.43
C MET A 73 7.40 -1.50 -14.99
N ALA A 74 7.89 -1.86 -13.81
CA ALA A 74 7.57 -3.15 -13.21
C ALA A 74 6.05 -3.32 -13.12
N GLU A 75 5.55 -4.44 -13.63
CA GLU A 75 4.13 -4.77 -13.62
C GLU A 75 3.89 -5.88 -12.60
N TYR A 76 2.83 -5.72 -11.84
CA TYR A 76 2.40 -6.65 -10.82
C TYR A 76 1.09 -7.31 -11.23
N ARG A 77 1.00 -8.60 -10.92
CA ARG A 77 -0.24 -9.35 -11.08
C ARG A 77 -0.95 -9.40 -9.73
N GLY A 78 -2.11 -8.78 -9.67
CA GLY A 78 -2.99 -8.77 -8.51
C GLY A 78 -4.07 -9.86 -8.56
N ALA A 79 -4.95 -9.80 -7.57
CA ALA A 79 -6.12 -10.66 -7.50
C ALA A 79 -6.99 -10.54 -8.76
N ARG A 80 -7.70 -11.61 -9.10
CA ARG A 80 -8.61 -11.66 -10.27
C ARG A 80 -7.95 -11.33 -11.62
N GLY A 81 -6.61 -11.47 -11.71
CA GLY A 81 -5.86 -11.20 -12.93
C GLY A 81 -5.64 -9.71 -13.24
N ILE A 82 -5.97 -8.81 -12.33
CA ILE A 82 -5.69 -7.38 -12.49
C ILE A 82 -4.18 -7.18 -12.59
N ARG A 83 -3.76 -6.37 -13.56
CA ARG A 83 -2.36 -5.95 -13.71
C ARG A 83 -2.24 -4.48 -13.35
N PHE A 84 -1.24 -4.16 -12.56
CA PHE A 84 -0.98 -2.79 -12.16
C PHE A 84 0.51 -2.52 -12.02
N SER A 85 0.88 -1.25 -12.05
CA SER A 85 2.23 -0.78 -11.73
C SER A 85 2.22 0.07 -10.47
N ILE A 86 3.34 0.12 -9.77
CA ILE A 86 3.48 1.04 -8.63
C ILE A 86 3.45 2.48 -9.16
N PHE A 87 2.67 3.34 -8.48
CA PHE A 87 2.55 4.75 -8.86
C PHE A 87 3.92 5.43 -8.98
N PRO A 88 4.15 6.27 -10.01
CA PRO A 88 5.46 6.86 -10.28
C PRO A 88 6.10 7.63 -9.14
N GLY A 89 5.30 8.22 -8.26
CA GLY A 89 5.76 8.97 -7.09
C GLY A 89 6.13 8.10 -5.86
N SER A 90 5.92 6.78 -5.92
CA SER A 90 6.25 5.90 -4.81
C SER A 90 7.76 5.63 -4.70
N ALA A 91 8.28 5.65 -3.46
CA ALA A 91 9.66 5.27 -3.16
C ALA A 91 9.98 3.81 -3.55
N LEU A 92 8.99 2.91 -3.54
CA LEU A 92 9.16 1.50 -3.88
C LEU A 92 9.26 1.25 -5.39
N ARG A 93 8.88 2.21 -6.24
CA ARG A 93 8.91 2.04 -7.69
C ARG A 93 10.26 1.56 -8.23
N LYS A 94 11.35 2.12 -7.69
CA LYS A 94 12.74 1.77 -8.13
C LYS A 94 13.21 0.44 -7.58
N LYS A 95 12.71 0.06 -6.39
CA LYS A 95 13.10 -1.19 -5.71
C LYS A 95 12.42 -2.42 -6.30
N ALA A 96 11.23 -2.25 -6.88
CA ALA A 96 10.41 -3.30 -7.49
C ALA A 96 10.40 -4.59 -6.66
N PRO A 97 9.90 -4.58 -5.40
CA PRO A 97 9.89 -5.76 -4.55
C PRO A 97 9.05 -6.90 -5.18
N GLN A 98 9.34 -8.14 -4.82
CA GLN A 98 8.66 -9.32 -5.39
C GLN A 98 7.15 -9.35 -5.09
N ALA A 99 6.77 -8.90 -3.89
CA ALA A 99 5.37 -8.80 -3.52
C ALA A 99 5.09 -7.45 -2.87
N VAL A 100 3.90 -6.92 -3.14
CA VAL A 100 3.42 -5.65 -2.59
C VAL A 100 1.98 -5.79 -2.13
N MET A 101 1.62 -5.05 -1.10
CA MET A 101 0.22 -4.72 -0.82
C MET A 101 -0.03 -3.25 -1.13
N ALA A 102 -1.21 -2.94 -1.64
CA ALA A 102 -1.64 -1.59 -1.97
C ALA A 102 -2.83 -1.20 -1.10
N ALA A 103 -2.86 0.03 -0.61
CA ALA A 103 -4.07 0.55 0.03
C ALA A 103 -5.15 0.89 -1.00
N GLU A 104 -4.72 1.24 -2.22
CA GLU A 104 -5.61 1.66 -3.29
C GLU A 104 -5.07 1.23 -4.65
N ILE A 105 -5.94 0.70 -5.50
CA ILE A 105 -5.66 0.43 -6.91
C ILE A 105 -6.58 1.35 -7.73
N VAL A 106 -5.97 2.25 -8.51
CA VAL A 106 -6.67 3.26 -9.30
C VAL A 106 -6.49 2.98 -10.77
N GLU A 107 -7.60 2.90 -11.49
CA GLU A 107 -7.61 2.78 -12.93
C GLU A 107 -7.74 4.18 -13.56
N THR A 108 -6.76 4.49 -14.43
CA THR A 108 -6.74 5.72 -15.23
C THR A 108 -6.46 5.31 -16.68
N SER A 109 -5.56 5.98 -17.39
CA SER A 109 -5.01 5.46 -18.65
C SER A 109 -4.23 4.14 -18.46
N ARG A 110 -3.77 3.91 -17.25
CA ARG A 110 -3.16 2.66 -16.76
C ARG A 110 -3.62 2.43 -15.33
N THR A 111 -3.52 1.18 -14.87
CA THR A 111 -3.84 0.82 -13.50
C THR A 111 -2.61 1.01 -12.61
N TYR A 112 -2.76 1.80 -11.56
CA TYR A 112 -1.69 2.09 -10.60
C TYR A 112 -2.08 1.72 -9.18
N ALA A 113 -1.11 1.14 -8.45
CA ALA A 113 -1.20 0.97 -7.01
C ALA A 113 -0.64 2.20 -6.30
N ARG A 114 -1.41 2.76 -5.38
CA ARG A 114 -1.05 3.88 -4.52
C ARG A 114 -0.90 3.41 -3.09
N THR A 115 -0.05 4.11 -2.32
CA THR A 115 0.23 3.78 -0.92
C THR A 115 0.55 2.30 -0.77
N VAL A 116 1.72 1.92 -1.31
CA VAL A 116 2.17 0.54 -1.38
C VAL A 116 3.21 0.24 -0.31
N ALA A 117 3.15 -0.96 0.24
CA ALA A 117 4.18 -1.53 1.10
C ALA A 117 4.71 -2.83 0.47
N ALA A 118 6.02 -3.06 0.64
CA ALA A 118 6.59 -4.37 0.34
C ALA A 118 6.12 -5.37 1.40
N ILE A 119 5.85 -6.59 0.98
CA ILE A 119 5.53 -7.71 1.85
C ILE A 119 6.42 -8.89 1.49
N ASP A 120 6.80 -9.67 2.49
CA ASP A 120 7.42 -10.97 2.26
C ASP A 120 6.35 -11.97 1.85
N PRO A 121 6.57 -12.69 0.72
CA PRO A 121 5.62 -13.68 0.22
C PRO A 121 5.50 -14.92 1.13
#